data_d7a1a9a02f62adc867ef3e312adfedee
#
_entry.id   d7a1a9a02f62adc867ef3e312adfedee
#
_cell.length_a   1.000
_cell.length_b   1.000
_cell.length_c   1.000
_cell.angle_alpha   90.00
_cell.angle_beta   90.00
_cell.angle_gamma   90.00
#
_symmetry.space_group_name_H-M   'P 1'
#
loop_
_entity.id
_entity.type
_entity.pdbx_description
1 polymer ?
#
loop_
_entity_poly.entity_id
_entity_poly.type
_entity_poly.pdbx_seq_one_letter_code
_entity_poly.pdbx_strand_id
1 'polypeptide(L)'
;DWTPEDTKTFAYRIREVSKPTIVVANKIDLEGAEENYLRMSRSLKDVVVVPASADSELALRRAQEKGLVEYVPGDDEFKVVRPDLLNEKQRKALEYMERFVFSKIMRTGVQFALNALVFKVMAYKFVYPVEDIEHLSDKKGRVLPDVHLLPKDATLIDLAGEIHSEFPKYLLYGVDVRTGLKLPKDYILHDRDIVHLVLARRQRR
;
A
#
# COMPACT_ATOMS: atom_id res chain seq x y z
N ASP A 1 12.64 41.44 1.85
CA ASP A 1 13.62 40.54 1.25
C ASP A 1 13.70 39.25 2.08
N TRP A 2 13.80 38.14 1.43
CA TRP A 2 13.90 36.86 2.11
C TRP A 2 15.32 36.65 2.64
N THR A 3 15.40 36.21 3.90
CA THR A 3 16.67 35.76 4.47
C THR A 3 16.99 34.33 4.03
N PRO A 4 18.25 33.88 4.15
CA PRO A 4 18.60 32.48 3.93
C PRO A 4 17.78 31.48 4.78
N GLU A 5 17.44 31.87 6.03
CA GLU A 5 16.62 31.07 6.93
C GLU A 5 15.16 30.98 6.46
N ASP A 6 14.59 32.09 5.94
CA ASP A 6 13.24 32.09 5.36
C ASP A 6 13.18 31.16 4.14
N THR A 7 14.20 31.22 3.28
CA THR A 7 14.31 30.36 2.09
C THR A 7 14.37 28.88 2.48
N LYS A 8 15.15 28.55 3.50
CA LYS A 8 15.27 27.19 4.01
C LYS A 8 13.95 26.69 4.61
N THR A 9 13.30 27.51 5.42
CA THR A 9 12.00 27.20 6.03
C THR A 9 10.93 26.99 4.96
N PHE A 10 10.89 27.84 3.96
CA PHE A 10 9.98 27.72 2.82
C PHE A 10 10.20 26.43 2.03
N ALA A 11 11.47 26.14 1.68
CA ALA A 11 11.81 24.90 0.97
C ALA A 11 11.42 23.65 1.78
N TYR A 12 11.61 23.70 3.10
CA TYR A 12 11.20 22.62 3.99
C TYR A 12 9.68 22.41 3.99
N ARG A 13 8.90 23.50 4.08
CA ARG A 13 7.43 23.46 4.05
C ARG A 13 6.89 22.97 2.71
N ILE A 14 7.47 23.39 1.60
CA ILE A 14 7.09 22.86 0.28
C ILE A 14 7.31 21.34 0.23
N ARG A 15 8.46 20.88 0.75
CA ARG A 15 8.76 19.45 0.76
C ARG A 15 7.79 18.65 1.62
N GLU A 16 7.43 19.15 2.81
CA GLU A 16 6.45 18.48 3.68
C GLU A 16 5.10 18.28 2.99
N VAL A 17 4.61 19.31 2.30
CA VAL A 17 3.31 19.26 1.61
C VAL A 17 3.38 18.42 0.32
N SER A 18 4.43 18.60 -0.49
CA SER A 18 4.53 17.96 -1.79
C SER A 18 5.01 16.51 -1.75
N LYS A 19 5.70 16.10 -0.66
CA LYS A 19 6.27 14.75 -0.52
C LYS A 19 5.98 14.18 0.87
N PRO A 20 4.76 13.71 1.12
CA PRO A 20 4.42 13.03 2.36
C PRO A 20 5.42 11.91 2.66
N THR A 21 5.93 11.89 3.87
CA THR A 21 7.06 11.01 4.22
C THR A 21 6.77 10.30 5.54
N ILE A 22 7.19 9.05 5.62
CA ILE A 22 7.29 8.29 6.87
C ILE A 22 8.76 7.92 7.12
N VAL A 23 9.09 7.58 8.34
CA VAL A 23 10.39 7.01 8.69
C VAL A 23 10.23 5.54 9.01
N VAL A 24 11.01 4.68 8.36
CA VAL A 24 11.06 3.26 8.68
C VAL A 24 12.32 2.99 9.51
N ALA A 25 12.12 2.69 10.80
CA ALA A 25 13.18 2.29 11.72
C ALA A 25 13.52 0.81 11.45
N ASN A 26 14.33 0.58 10.41
CA ASN A 26 14.70 -0.76 9.97
C ASN A 26 15.69 -1.41 10.95
N LYS A 27 15.83 -2.75 10.86
CA LYS A 27 16.71 -3.59 11.69
C LYS A 27 16.29 -3.62 13.15
N ILE A 28 14.99 -3.69 13.42
CA ILE A 28 14.44 -3.75 14.78
C ILE A 28 14.86 -5.01 15.55
N ASP A 29 15.30 -6.02 14.83
CA ASP A 29 15.86 -7.27 15.34
C ASP A 29 17.17 -7.10 16.09
N LEU A 30 17.96 -6.06 15.80
CA LEU A 30 19.25 -5.84 16.44
C LEU A 30 19.12 -5.33 17.87
N GLU A 31 20.18 -5.55 18.65
CA GLU A 31 20.32 -5.02 20.00
C GLU A 31 20.32 -3.48 20.00
N GLY A 32 19.60 -2.86 20.95
CA GLY A 32 19.45 -1.39 21.05
C GLY A 32 18.58 -0.74 19.99
N ALA A 33 18.10 -1.49 18.97
CA ALA A 33 17.26 -0.93 17.90
C ALA A 33 15.88 -0.48 18.41
N GLU A 34 15.31 -1.18 19.39
CA GLU A 34 14.04 -0.81 19.99
C GLU A 34 14.12 0.53 20.74
N GLU A 35 15.18 0.75 21.51
CA GLU A 35 15.42 2.03 22.19
C GLU A 35 15.60 3.18 21.20
N ASN A 36 16.33 2.94 20.11
CA ASN A 36 16.49 3.90 19.03
C ASN A 36 15.16 4.24 18.35
N TYR A 37 14.33 3.23 18.07
CA TYR A 37 12.98 3.44 17.54
C TYR A 37 12.13 4.29 18.48
N LEU A 38 12.08 3.95 19.78
CA LEU A 38 11.32 4.71 20.76
C LEU A 38 11.81 6.15 20.90
N ARG A 39 13.13 6.38 20.84
CA ARG A 39 13.70 7.72 20.86
C ARG A 39 13.32 8.52 19.61
N MET A 40 13.40 7.93 18.41
CA MET A 40 12.96 8.57 17.16
C MET A 40 11.48 8.92 17.19
N SER A 41 10.62 7.99 17.61
CA SER A 41 9.17 8.20 17.70
C SER A 41 8.80 9.35 18.64
N ARG A 42 9.56 9.54 19.73
CA ARG A 42 9.34 10.66 20.67
C ARG A 42 9.84 12.00 20.12
N SER A 43 10.92 11.98 19.33
CA SER A 43 11.55 13.18 18.78
C SER A 43 10.86 13.69 17.52
N LEU A 44 10.32 12.78 16.71
CA LEU A 44 9.66 13.07 15.42
C LEU A 44 8.13 13.06 15.58
N LYS A 45 7.58 14.01 16.32
CA LYS A 45 6.15 14.04 16.69
C LYS A 45 5.21 14.16 15.49
N ASP A 46 5.65 14.84 14.43
CA ASP A 46 4.85 15.11 13.23
C ASP A 46 5.09 14.12 12.10
N VAL A 47 5.93 13.12 12.32
CA VAL A 47 6.27 12.10 11.32
C VAL A 47 5.93 10.71 11.86
N VAL A 48 5.26 9.92 11.04
CA VAL A 48 4.97 8.52 11.38
C VAL A 48 6.27 7.72 11.32
N VAL A 49 6.67 7.13 12.45
CA VAL A 49 7.83 6.25 12.55
C VAL A 49 7.35 4.80 12.70
N VAL A 50 7.80 3.91 11.83
CA VAL A 50 7.39 2.50 11.80
C VAL A 50 8.61 1.61 12.02
N PRO A 51 8.60 0.72 13.02
CA PRO A 51 9.67 -0.26 13.20
C PRO A 51 9.53 -1.37 12.16
N ALA A 52 10.65 -1.88 11.62
CA ALA A 52 10.65 -2.94 10.63
C ALA A 52 11.94 -3.78 10.66
N SER A 53 11.84 -5.01 10.13
CA SER A 53 12.97 -5.85 9.73
C SER A 53 12.77 -6.28 8.27
N ALA A 54 13.37 -5.54 7.35
CA ALA A 54 13.26 -5.80 5.92
C ALA A 54 13.95 -7.13 5.52
N ASP A 55 15.02 -7.51 6.21
CA ASP A 55 15.69 -8.79 5.98
C ASP A 55 14.79 -9.97 6.34
N SER A 56 14.03 -9.86 7.44
CA SER A 56 13.05 -10.88 7.85
C SER A 56 11.90 -11.00 6.84
N GLU A 57 11.36 -9.87 6.37
CA GLU A 57 10.34 -9.87 5.31
C GLU A 57 10.83 -10.58 4.05
N LEU A 58 12.03 -10.22 3.57
CA LEU A 58 12.63 -10.83 2.38
C LEU A 58 12.88 -12.33 2.56
N ALA A 59 13.36 -12.73 3.72
CA ALA A 59 13.64 -14.14 4.03
C ALA A 59 12.35 -14.97 4.09
N LEU A 60 11.30 -14.46 4.71
CA LEU A 60 9.99 -15.13 4.76
C LEU A 60 9.36 -15.26 3.37
N ARG A 61 9.39 -14.22 2.55
CA ARG A 61 8.90 -14.28 1.16
C ARG A 61 9.65 -15.34 0.34
N ARG A 62 10.97 -15.38 0.43
CA ARG A 62 11.79 -16.40 -0.25
C ARG A 62 11.53 -17.81 0.27
N ALA A 63 11.27 -17.96 1.55
CA ALA A 63 10.92 -19.26 2.13
C ALA A 63 9.53 -19.73 1.67
N GLN A 64 8.57 -18.80 1.55
CA GLN A 64 7.24 -19.06 1.01
C GLN A 64 7.29 -19.45 -0.47
N GLU A 65 8.04 -18.73 -1.30
CA GLU A 65 8.23 -19.08 -2.72
C GLU A 65 8.77 -20.50 -2.92
N LYS A 66 9.55 -20.99 -1.95
CA LYS A 66 10.09 -22.35 -1.94
C LYS A 66 9.16 -23.37 -1.27
N GLY A 67 7.97 -22.96 -0.82
CA GLY A 67 7.02 -23.82 -0.12
C GLY A 67 7.50 -24.31 1.25
N LEU A 68 8.44 -23.63 1.89
CA LEU A 68 8.99 -24.00 3.20
C LEU A 68 8.14 -23.46 4.35
N VAL A 69 7.54 -22.29 4.14
CA VAL A 69 6.64 -21.62 5.10
C VAL A 69 5.38 -21.14 4.41
N GLU A 70 4.30 -20.99 5.17
CA GLU A 70 3.14 -20.19 4.82
C GLU A 70 3.29 -18.84 5.52
N TYR A 71 3.25 -17.75 4.74
CA TYR A 71 3.37 -16.38 5.22
C TYR A 71 2.58 -15.41 4.36
N VAL A 72 1.73 -14.62 4.99
CA VAL A 72 1.06 -13.51 4.31
C VAL A 72 1.73 -12.20 4.73
N PRO A 73 2.21 -11.38 3.78
CA PRO A 73 2.87 -10.12 4.12
C PRO A 73 2.00 -9.22 5.00
N GLY A 74 2.51 -8.89 6.18
CA GLY A 74 1.81 -8.06 7.16
C GLY A 74 1.09 -8.83 8.27
N ASP A 75 0.99 -10.14 8.16
CA ASP A 75 0.47 -10.98 9.25
C ASP A 75 1.40 -10.95 10.48
N ASP A 76 0.83 -11.33 11.59
CA ASP A 76 1.50 -11.39 12.89
C ASP A 76 2.14 -12.76 13.18
N GLU A 77 2.01 -13.70 12.23
CA GLU A 77 2.62 -15.02 12.31
C GLU A 77 3.06 -15.54 10.94
N PHE A 78 3.88 -16.56 10.95
CA PHE A 78 4.17 -17.43 9.82
C PHE A 78 4.19 -18.88 10.29
N LYS A 79 3.95 -19.82 9.38
CA LYS A 79 3.90 -21.24 9.71
C LYS A 79 4.93 -22.03 8.92
N VAL A 80 5.75 -22.83 9.59
CA VAL A 80 6.67 -23.74 8.93
C VAL A 80 5.90 -24.97 8.43
N VAL A 81 5.88 -25.15 7.10
CA VAL A 81 5.12 -26.23 6.43
C VAL A 81 6.01 -27.46 6.16
N ARG A 82 7.27 -27.20 5.83
CA ARG A 82 8.22 -28.27 5.45
C ARG A 82 9.48 -28.21 6.32
N PRO A 83 9.38 -28.61 7.61
CA PRO A 83 10.51 -28.59 8.53
C PRO A 83 11.62 -29.59 8.13
N ASP A 84 11.25 -30.65 7.40
CA ASP A 84 12.14 -31.67 6.85
C ASP A 84 13.10 -31.12 5.77
N LEU A 85 12.70 -30.09 5.03
CA LEU A 85 13.50 -29.47 3.98
C LEU A 85 14.35 -28.27 4.45
N LEU A 86 14.17 -27.84 5.69
CA LEU A 86 14.95 -26.75 6.25
C LEU A 86 16.36 -27.21 6.63
N ASN A 87 17.37 -26.52 6.11
CA ASN A 87 18.70 -26.68 6.64
C ASN A 87 18.87 -25.98 8.00
N GLU A 88 19.94 -26.26 8.71
CA GLU A 88 20.17 -25.73 10.07
C GLU A 88 20.22 -24.20 10.11
N LYS A 89 20.81 -23.55 9.10
CA LYS A 89 20.86 -22.08 9.02
C LYS A 89 19.48 -21.47 8.84
N GLN A 90 18.63 -22.08 8.01
CA GLN A 90 17.27 -21.62 7.78
C GLN A 90 16.42 -21.78 9.04
N ARG A 91 16.54 -22.90 9.75
CA ARG A 91 15.82 -23.14 11.01
C ARG A 91 16.20 -22.09 12.05
N LYS A 92 17.49 -21.86 12.27
CA LYS A 92 17.98 -20.82 13.19
C LYS A 92 17.53 -19.41 12.78
N ALA A 93 17.45 -19.13 11.48
CA ALA A 93 16.95 -17.84 10.99
C ALA A 93 15.46 -17.63 11.30
N LEU A 94 14.62 -18.66 11.13
CA LEU A 94 13.20 -18.59 11.47
C LEU A 94 12.98 -18.43 12.98
N GLU A 95 13.69 -19.21 13.81
CA GLU A 95 13.67 -19.06 15.27
C GLU A 95 14.14 -17.65 15.72
N TYR A 96 15.14 -17.11 15.06
CA TYR A 96 15.62 -15.75 15.31
C TYR A 96 14.53 -14.71 15.00
N MET A 97 13.80 -14.85 13.85
CA MET A 97 12.72 -13.95 13.49
C MET A 97 11.58 -13.99 14.50
N GLU A 98 11.14 -15.17 14.94
CA GLU A 98 10.14 -15.30 15.97
C GLU A 98 10.56 -14.58 17.26
N ARG A 99 11.79 -14.84 17.69
CA ARG A 99 12.30 -14.31 18.95
C ARG A 99 12.62 -12.83 18.95
N PHE A 100 13.13 -12.27 17.85
CA PHE A 100 13.68 -10.91 17.83
C PHE A 100 12.91 -9.93 16.94
N VAL A 101 11.96 -10.41 16.14
CA VAL A 101 11.08 -9.57 15.31
C VAL A 101 9.64 -9.71 15.75
N PHE A 102 9.04 -10.89 15.60
CA PHE A 102 7.62 -11.09 15.89
C PHE A 102 7.29 -10.86 17.36
N SER A 103 8.14 -11.29 18.30
CA SER A 103 7.93 -11.00 19.73
C SER A 103 8.01 -9.52 20.09
N LYS A 104 8.73 -8.69 19.30
CA LYS A 104 8.90 -7.25 19.59
C LYS A 104 7.83 -6.39 18.91
N ILE A 105 7.53 -6.64 17.64
CA ILE A 105 6.64 -5.79 16.85
C ILE A 105 5.49 -6.53 16.18
N MET A 106 5.30 -7.82 16.52
CA MET A 106 4.23 -8.70 16.03
C MET A 106 4.23 -8.99 14.54
N ARG A 107 5.06 -8.34 13.74
CA ARG A 107 5.14 -8.48 12.28
C ARG A 107 6.47 -7.96 11.78
N THR A 108 6.78 -8.16 10.49
CA THR A 108 8.03 -7.62 9.91
C THR A 108 8.06 -6.09 9.80
N GLY A 109 6.89 -5.45 9.84
CA GLY A 109 6.74 -4.00 9.75
C GLY A 109 6.69 -3.43 8.33
N VAL A 110 7.13 -4.14 7.31
CA VAL A 110 7.23 -3.62 5.93
C VAL A 110 5.87 -3.30 5.34
N GLN A 111 4.93 -4.26 5.37
CA GLN A 111 3.58 -4.03 4.87
C GLN A 111 2.85 -2.95 5.68
N PHE A 112 3.07 -2.92 6.99
CA PHE A 112 2.49 -1.89 7.85
C PHE A 112 3.01 -0.49 7.51
N ALA A 113 4.30 -0.34 7.16
CA ALA A 113 4.87 0.92 6.71
C ALA A 113 4.21 1.41 5.41
N LEU A 114 4.03 0.53 4.43
CA LEU A 114 3.32 0.85 3.18
C LEU A 114 1.87 1.27 3.45
N ASN A 115 1.15 0.53 4.27
CA ASN A 115 -0.22 0.85 4.64
C ASN A 115 -0.31 2.19 5.38
N ALA A 116 0.61 2.45 6.32
CA ALA A 116 0.65 3.72 7.05
C ALA A 116 0.91 4.90 6.10
N LEU A 117 1.81 4.76 5.14
CA LEU A 117 2.08 5.80 4.14
C LEU A 117 0.84 6.08 3.29
N VAL A 118 0.27 5.05 2.67
CA VAL A 118 -0.82 5.19 1.70
C VAL A 118 -2.12 5.65 2.39
N PHE A 119 -2.55 4.94 3.42
CA PHE A 119 -3.88 5.17 3.99
C PHE A 119 -3.91 6.23 5.09
N LYS A 120 -2.83 6.36 5.87
CA LYS A 120 -2.80 7.28 7.01
C LYS A 120 -2.17 8.62 6.66
N VAL A 121 -1.02 8.63 5.97
CA VAL A 121 -0.27 9.86 5.68
C VAL A 121 -0.75 10.51 4.40
N MET A 122 -0.90 9.75 3.32
CA MET A 122 -1.40 10.28 2.04
C MET A 122 -2.93 10.38 2.01
N ALA A 123 -3.62 9.68 2.92
CA ALA A 123 -5.08 9.58 2.95
C ALA A 123 -5.66 9.12 1.59
N TYR A 124 -5.00 8.16 0.95
CA TYR A 124 -5.46 7.57 -0.29
C TYR A 124 -6.38 6.40 -0.03
N LYS A 125 -7.20 6.09 -1.02
CA LYS A 125 -8.03 4.90 -1.14
C LYS A 125 -7.62 4.14 -2.39
N PHE A 126 -8.01 2.88 -2.51
CA PHE A 126 -7.82 2.12 -3.73
C PHE A 126 -9.16 1.65 -4.31
N VAL A 127 -9.22 1.63 -5.64
CA VAL A 127 -10.43 1.30 -6.41
C VAL A 127 -10.04 0.34 -7.52
N TYR A 128 -10.93 -0.58 -7.85
CA TYR A 128 -10.76 -1.59 -8.89
C TYR A 128 -11.63 -1.28 -10.09
N PRO A 129 -11.11 -0.71 -11.19
CA PRO A 129 -11.84 -0.63 -12.43
C PRO A 129 -11.91 -2.01 -13.09
N VAL A 130 -13.09 -2.38 -13.60
CA VAL A 130 -13.32 -3.63 -14.33
C VAL A 130 -14.04 -3.36 -15.64
N GLU A 131 -13.77 -4.19 -16.66
CA GLU A 131 -14.47 -4.13 -17.94
C GLU A 131 -15.61 -5.15 -18.01
N ASP A 132 -15.40 -6.34 -17.46
CA ASP A 132 -16.41 -7.39 -17.32
C ASP A 132 -16.94 -7.42 -15.89
N ILE A 133 -18.24 -7.14 -15.76
CA ILE A 133 -18.94 -7.05 -14.47
C ILE A 133 -19.16 -8.46 -13.87
N GLU A 134 -19.40 -9.47 -14.69
CA GLU A 134 -19.73 -10.82 -14.23
C GLU A 134 -18.49 -11.53 -13.70
N HIS A 135 -17.36 -11.38 -14.40
CA HIS A 135 -16.10 -12.06 -14.06
C HIS A 135 -15.11 -11.16 -13.31
N LEU A 136 -15.46 -9.90 -13.03
CA LEU A 136 -14.58 -8.90 -12.39
C LEU A 136 -13.22 -8.78 -13.10
N SER A 137 -13.22 -8.81 -14.43
CA SER A 137 -12.01 -8.94 -15.22
C SER A 137 -11.83 -7.84 -16.26
N ASP A 138 -10.64 -7.83 -16.85
CA ASP A 138 -10.37 -7.06 -18.06
C ASP A 138 -10.77 -7.87 -19.33
N LYS A 139 -10.58 -7.27 -20.52
CA LYS A 139 -10.83 -7.93 -21.83
C LYS A 139 -10.00 -9.18 -22.07
N LYS A 140 -8.95 -9.40 -21.29
CA LYS A 140 -8.08 -10.57 -21.38
C LYS A 140 -8.45 -11.67 -20.38
N GLY A 141 -9.52 -11.46 -19.60
CA GLY A 141 -9.98 -12.39 -18.56
C GLY A 141 -9.15 -12.40 -17.28
N ARG A 142 -8.28 -11.38 -17.07
CA ARG A 142 -7.54 -11.25 -15.81
C ARG A 142 -8.45 -10.65 -14.74
N VAL A 143 -8.63 -11.36 -13.64
CA VAL A 143 -9.50 -10.93 -12.53
C VAL A 143 -8.83 -9.82 -11.73
N LEU A 144 -9.54 -8.71 -11.54
CA LEU A 144 -9.08 -7.50 -10.83
C LEU A 144 -7.63 -7.13 -11.18
N PRO A 145 -7.31 -6.96 -12.49
CA PRO A 145 -5.92 -6.87 -12.96
C PRO A 145 -5.22 -5.60 -12.51
N ASP A 146 -5.99 -4.54 -12.31
CA ASP A 146 -5.48 -3.22 -12.00
C ASP A 146 -6.09 -2.68 -10.70
N VAL A 147 -5.30 -1.95 -9.92
CA VAL A 147 -5.73 -1.19 -8.75
C VAL A 147 -5.26 0.25 -8.91
N HIS A 148 -6.16 1.20 -8.72
CA HIS A 148 -5.85 2.62 -8.76
C HIS A 148 -5.87 3.22 -7.36
N LEU A 149 -4.77 3.90 -6.99
CA LEU A 149 -4.67 4.67 -5.76
C LEU A 149 -5.15 6.10 -6.04
N LEU A 150 -6.16 6.53 -5.32
CA LEU A 150 -6.80 7.83 -5.50
C LEU A 150 -6.86 8.61 -4.19
N PRO A 151 -6.82 9.95 -4.22
CA PRO A 151 -7.09 10.78 -3.06
C PRO A 151 -8.45 10.46 -2.43
N LYS A 152 -8.59 10.74 -1.13
CA LYS A 152 -9.79 10.41 -0.35
C LYS A 152 -11.09 10.96 -0.94
N ASP A 153 -11.04 12.15 -1.53
CA ASP A 153 -12.16 12.88 -2.12
C ASP A 153 -12.33 12.66 -3.63
N ALA A 154 -11.51 11.80 -4.24
CA ALA A 154 -11.57 11.52 -5.66
C ALA A 154 -12.93 10.94 -6.09
N THR A 155 -13.37 11.39 -7.24
CA THR A 155 -14.65 11.04 -7.84
C THR A 155 -14.49 10.02 -8.98
N LEU A 156 -15.64 9.59 -9.54
CA LEU A 156 -15.65 8.69 -10.69
C LEU A 156 -14.97 9.29 -11.92
N ILE A 157 -15.09 10.60 -12.13
CA ILE A 157 -14.45 11.28 -13.27
C ILE A 157 -12.93 11.36 -13.07
N ASP A 158 -12.44 11.46 -11.82
CA ASP A 158 -11.02 11.44 -11.51
C ASP A 158 -10.43 10.05 -11.80
N LEU A 159 -11.12 8.97 -11.42
CA LEU A 159 -10.73 7.60 -11.81
C LEU A 159 -10.67 7.44 -13.32
N ALA A 160 -11.66 7.96 -14.04
CA ALA A 160 -11.67 7.91 -15.50
C ALA A 160 -10.44 8.61 -16.10
N GLY A 161 -10.05 9.76 -15.54
CA GLY A 161 -8.86 10.52 -15.93
C GLY A 161 -7.55 9.80 -15.64
N GLU A 162 -7.48 9.09 -14.52
CA GLU A 162 -6.32 8.29 -14.13
C GLU A 162 -6.11 7.08 -15.06
N ILE A 163 -7.20 6.46 -15.52
CA ILE A 163 -7.12 5.35 -16.48
C ILE A 163 -6.71 5.84 -17.87
N HIS A 164 -7.29 6.93 -18.35
CA HIS A 164 -6.95 7.52 -19.62
C HIS A 164 -7.41 8.98 -19.71
N SER A 165 -6.53 9.86 -20.19
CA SER A 165 -6.77 11.31 -20.27
C SER A 165 -8.01 11.75 -21.07
N GLU A 166 -8.49 10.93 -22.00
CA GLU A 166 -9.71 11.22 -22.78
C GLU A 166 -10.98 10.66 -22.12
N PHE A 167 -10.90 9.71 -21.20
CA PHE A 167 -12.10 9.07 -20.63
C PHE A 167 -13.05 10.04 -19.93
N PRO A 168 -12.61 11.07 -19.20
CA PRO A 168 -13.50 12.06 -18.62
C PRO A 168 -14.47 12.71 -19.62
N LYS A 169 -14.03 12.91 -20.88
CA LYS A 169 -14.85 13.52 -21.94
C LYS A 169 -16.00 12.61 -22.41
N TYR A 170 -15.75 11.30 -22.40
CA TYR A 170 -16.69 10.30 -22.89
C TYR A 170 -17.42 9.55 -21.77
N LEU A 171 -17.06 9.77 -20.51
CA LEU A 171 -17.73 9.14 -19.37
C LEU A 171 -19.21 9.53 -19.34
N LEU A 172 -20.09 8.54 -19.33
CA LEU A 172 -21.52 8.72 -19.14
C LEU A 172 -21.90 8.56 -17.67
N TYR A 173 -21.53 7.43 -17.08
CA TYR A 173 -21.74 7.07 -15.68
C TYR A 173 -20.85 5.87 -15.33
N GLY A 174 -20.78 5.53 -14.05
CA GLY A 174 -20.21 4.26 -13.60
C GLY A 174 -21.31 3.28 -13.19
N VAL A 175 -20.91 2.05 -12.95
CA VAL A 175 -21.74 1.03 -12.30
C VAL A 175 -20.96 0.46 -11.14
N ASP A 176 -21.52 0.54 -9.94
CA ASP A 176 -21.00 -0.22 -8.80
C ASP A 176 -21.32 -1.70 -9.02
N VAL A 177 -20.28 -2.50 -9.16
CA VAL A 177 -20.43 -3.90 -9.54
C VAL A 177 -21.08 -4.75 -8.46
N ARG A 178 -20.93 -4.37 -7.19
CA ARG A 178 -21.51 -5.11 -6.06
C ARG A 178 -23.02 -4.91 -5.93
N THR A 179 -23.49 -3.70 -6.23
CA THR A 179 -24.88 -3.32 -6.05
C THR A 179 -25.65 -3.21 -7.36
N GLY A 180 -24.95 -3.10 -8.49
CA GLY A 180 -25.55 -2.82 -9.80
C GLY A 180 -26.04 -1.38 -9.98
N LEU A 181 -25.80 -0.51 -9.01
CA LEU A 181 -26.29 0.87 -9.04
C LEU A 181 -25.46 1.73 -10.01
N LYS A 182 -26.16 2.62 -10.71
CA LYS A 182 -25.50 3.64 -11.53
C LYS A 182 -24.94 4.73 -10.66
N LEU A 183 -23.67 5.06 -10.90
CA LEU A 183 -22.91 6.09 -10.20
C LEU A 183 -22.77 7.31 -11.09
N PRO A 184 -23.17 8.53 -10.65
CA PRO A 184 -22.95 9.76 -11.40
C PRO A 184 -21.46 10.09 -11.48
N LYS A 185 -21.08 11.01 -12.39
CA LYS A 185 -19.68 11.36 -12.64
C LYS A 185 -18.97 11.95 -11.43
N ASP A 186 -19.69 12.68 -10.60
CA ASP A 186 -19.26 13.34 -9.37
C ASP A 186 -19.40 12.46 -8.13
N TYR A 187 -19.76 11.19 -8.30
CA TYR A 187 -19.80 10.23 -7.19
C TYR A 187 -18.44 10.11 -6.53
N ILE A 188 -18.37 10.39 -5.24
CA ILE A 188 -17.13 10.22 -4.44
C ILE A 188 -16.96 8.72 -4.22
N LEU A 189 -15.90 8.17 -4.80
CA LEU A 189 -15.55 6.77 -4.67
C LEU A 189 -15.23 6.40 -3.21
N HIS A 190 -15.49 5.16 -2.82
CA HIS A 190 -15.12 4.60 -1.53
C HIS A 190 -13.93 3.65 -1.66
N ASP A 191 -13.28 3.38 -0.52
CA ASP A 191 -12.20 2.40 -0.47
C ASP A 191 -12.72 1.02 -0.89
N ARG A 192 -11.97 0.36 -1.77
CA ARG A 192 -12.28 -0.96 -2.37
C ARG A 192 -13.51 -0.98 -3.28
N ASP A 193 -13.96 0.15 -3.79
CA ASP A 193 -15.01 0.12 -4.81
C ASP A 193 -14.55 -0.65 -6.05
N ILE A 194 -15.45 -1.49 -6.58
CA ILE A 194 -15.28 -2.18 -7.86
C ILE A 194 -16.22 -1.53 -8.84
N VAL A 195 -15.66 -0.87 -9.85
CA VAL A 195 -16.45 0.04 -10.72
C VAL A 195 -16.24 -0.29 -12.19
N HIS A 196 -17.34 -0.40 -12.92
CA HIS A 196 -17.34 -0.45 -14.37
C HIS A 196 -17.64 0.95 -14.94
N LEU A 197 -16.76 1.47 -15.82
CA LEU A 197 -16.94 2.77 -16.47
C LEU A 197 -17.72 2.62 -17.77
N VAL A 198 -18.84 3.30 -17.88
CA VAL A 198 -19.65 3.33 -19.11
C VAL A 198 -19.29 4.59 -19.91
N LEU A 199 -18.68 4.38 -21.07
CA LEU A 199 -18.22 5.43 -21.95
C LEU A 199 -19.11 5.56 -23.18
N ALA A 200 -19.32 6.80 -23.66
CA ALA A 200 -19.96 7.04 -24.96
C ALA A 200 -19.11 6.46 -26.09
N ARG A 201 -19.76 5.85 -27.09
CA ARG A 201 -19.07 5.36 -28.26
C ARG A 201 -18.43 6.53 -29.03
N ARG A 202 -17.13 6.45 -29.29
CA ARG A 202 -16.46 7.41 -30.15
C ARG A 202 -17.03 7.28 -31.57
N GLN A 203 -17.76 8.29 -32.04
CA GLN A 203 -18.11 8.34 -33.48
C GLN A 203 -16.79 8.46 -34.25
N ARG A 204 -16.44 7.43 -35.00
CA ARG A 204 -15.37 7.54 -36.01
C ARG A 204 -15.84 8.52 -37.08
N ARG A 205 -15.24 9.69 -37.10
CA ARG A 205 -15.27 10.56 -38.29
C ARG A 205 -14.26 10.05 -39.29
#